data_9ad2dd4d4d9ad456ebdeacea6b2266e9
#
_entry.id   9ad2dd4d4d9ad456ebdeacea6b2266e9
#
_cell.length_a   1.000
_cell.length_b   1.000
_cell.length_c   1.000
_cell.angle_alpha   90.00
_cell.angle_beta   90.00
_cell.angle_gamma   90.00
#
_symmetry.space_group_name_H-M   'P 1'
#
loop_
_entity.id
_entity.type
_entity.pdbx_description
1 polymer ?
#
loop_
_entity_poly.entity_id
_entity_poly.type
_entity_poly.pdbx_seq_one_letter_code
_entity_poly.pdbx_strand_id
1 'polypeptide(L)'
;IIAIIYTSLVALMQDDMKKLIAYSSVAHMGYVTLGIFTFTKQGIEGSVYQMISHGLISAALFLCVGVVYDRLHSRMINTYGGLVNYIPKYSFLFLIFALAALGLPGTSGFLGEFLVLAGAFQKSFLAAMLATFGVVLGAAYMLWLTKRVIFGVTNNSEIKKINDINKSEVVMLVTLAFFILFFGFYPLPLMETFNVSVNSLISNYETALILSLIHISEPTRLSV
;
A
#
# COMPACT_ATOMS: atom_id res chain seq x y z
N ILE A 1 8.08 -9.91 -6.97
CA ILE A 1 7.41 -11.05 -6.31
C ILE A 1 8.08 -11.37 -4.97
N ILE A 2 9.40 -11.56 -4.91
CA ILE A 2 10.10 -11.87 -3.65
C ILE A 2 9.79 -10.79 -2.59
N ALA A 3 9.90 -9.52 -2.91
CA ALA A 3 9.56 -8.43 -1.99
C ALA A 3 8.10 -8.54 -1.50
N ILE A 4 7.13 -8.82 -2.39
CA ILE A 4 5.72 -8.94 -2.04
C ILE A 4 5.49 -10.08 -1.03
N ILE A 5 5.94 -11.29 -1.34
CA ILE A 5 5.64 -12.49 -0.54
C ILE A 5 6.49 -12.54 0.72
N TYR A 6 7.82 -12.42 0.58
CA TYR A 6 8.74 -12.57 1.70
C TYR A 6 8.52 -11.52 2.78
N THR A 7 8.40 -10.23 2.39
CA THR A 7 8.22 -9.17 3.40
C THR A 7 6.83 -9.19 4.02
N SER A 8 5.79 -9.66 3.31
CA SER A 8 4.46 -9.89 3.91
C SER A 8 4.51 -10.99 4.99
N LEU A 9 5.23 -12.09 4.76
CA LEU A 9 5.44 -13.14 5.77
C LEU A 9 6.26 -12.61 6.96
N VAL A 10 7.29 -11.80 6.70
CA VAL A 10 8.05 -11.15 7.77
C VAL A 10 7.17 -10.18 8.57
N ALA A 11 6.31 -9.39 7.90
CA ALA A 11 5.37 -8.49 8.55
C ALA A 11 4.41 -9.25 9.49
N LEU A 12 3.89 -10.39 9.04
CA LEU A 12 2.97 -11.23 9.82
C LEU A 12 3.58 -11.70 11.16
N MET A 13 4.89 -11.92 11.20
CA MET A 13 5.63 -12.43 12.37
C MET A 13 6.15 -11.32 13.29
N GLN A 14 5.86 -10.04 13.01
CA GLN A 14 6.35 -8.95 13.85
C GLN A 14 5.51 -8.76 15.12
N ASP A 15 6.21 -8.53 16.23
CA ASP A 15 5.60 -8.14 17.51
C ASP A 15 5.64 -6.63 17.76
N ASP A 16 6.44 -5.88 17.00
CA ASP A 16 6.53 -4.41 17.01
C ASP A 16 5.63 -3.84 15.92
N MET A 17 4.64 -3.01 16.31
CA MET A 17 3.66 -2.41 15.39
C MET A 17 4.33 -1.53 14.32
N LYS A 18 5.38 -0.78 14.69
CA LYS A 18 6.14 0.06 13.75
C LYS A 18 6.88 -0.79 12.73
N LYS A 19 7.50 -1.90 13.17
CA LYS A 19 8.20 -2.81 12.26
C LYS A 19 7.23 -3.51 11.33
N LEU A 20 6.07 -3.94 11.81
CA LEU A 20 5.04 -4.56 10.97
C LEU A 20 4.63 -3.63 9.84
N ILE A 21 4.30 -2.35 10.14
CA ILE A 21 3.93 -1.35 9.15
C ILE A 21 5.11 -1.05 8.19
N ALA A 22 6.35 -1.03 8.69
CA ALA A 22 7.52 -0.83 7.83
C ALA A 22 7.72 -1.98 6.83
N TYR A 23 7.59 -3.23 7.26
CA TYR A 23 7.69 -4.39 6.35
C TYR A 23 6.51 -4.46 5.38
N SER A 24 5.30 -4.07 5.80
CA SER A 24 4.16 -3.96 4.88
C SER A 24 4.43 -2.93 3.78
N SER A 25 5.09 -1.82 4.10
CA SER A 25 5.49 -0.81 3.12
C SER A 25 6.43 -1.39 2.05
N VAL A 26 7.38 -2.25 2.42
CA VAL A 26 8.26 -2.93 1.45
C VAL A 26 7.46 -3.85 0.54
N ALA A 27 6.47 -4.57 1.08
CA ALA A 27 5.59 -5.42 0.27
C ALA A 27 4.80 -4.61 -0.76
N HIS A 28 4.18 -3.48 -0.35
CA HIS A 28 3.45 -2.59 -1.26
C HIS A 28 4.35 -1.95 -2.32
N MET A 29 5.60 -1.59 -1.98
CA MET A 29 6.58 -1.13 -2.99
C MET A 29 6.99 -2.25 -3.94
N GLY A 30 6.88 -3.51 -3.55
CA GLY A 30 7.02 -4.66 -4.44
C GLY A 30 6.01 -4.65 -5.59
N TYR A 31 4.76 -4.22 -5.35
CA TYR A 31 3.75 -4.04 -6.42
C TYR A 31 4.15 -2.90 -7.36
N VAL A 32 4.64 -1.78 -6.82
CA VAL A 32 5.14 -0.66 -7.65
C VAL A 32 6.22 -1.14 -8.60
N THR A 33 7.21 -1.85 -8.09
CA THR A 33 8.29 -2.41 -8.91
C THR A 33 7.73 -3.39 -9.95
N LEU A 34 6.84 -4.28 -9.56
CA LEU A 34 6.20 -5.23 -10.49
C LEU A 34 5.52 -4.49 -11.63
N GLY A 35 4.68 -3.50 -11.32
CA GLY A 35 3.89 -2.78 -12.33
C GLY A 35 4.77 -1.99 -13.31
N ILE A 36 5.83 -1.32 -12.84
CA ILE A 36 6.79 -0.62 -13.71
C ILE A 36 7.41 -1.59 -14.71
N PHE A 37 7.87 -2.76 -14.28
CA PHE A 37 8.54 -3.73 -15.12
C PHE A 37 7.60 -4.56 -16.00
N THR A 38 6.27 -4.35 -15.93
CA THR A 38 5.35 -4.93 -16.92
C THR A 38 5.42 -4.23 -18.27
N PHE A 39 5.83 -2.96 -18.31
CA PHE A 39 5.75 -2.10 -19.49
C PHE A 39 4.36 -2.11 -20.16
N THR A 40 3.32 -2.21 -19.34
CA THR A 40 1.93 -2.05 -19.78
C THR A 40 1.38 -0.73 -19.25
N LYS A 41 0.41 -0.14 -19.96
CA LYS A 41 -0.21 1.11 -19.53
C LYS A 41 -0.78 0.98 -18.10
N GLN A 42 -1.60 -0.05 -17.87
CA GLN A 42 -2.21 -0.30 -16.56
C GLN A 42 -1.18 -0.53 -15.46
N GLY A 43 -0.11 -1.28 -15.75
CA GLY A 43 0.95 -1.56 -14.79
C GLY A 43 1.70 -0.30 -14.35
N ILE A 44 2.06 0.58 -15.29
CA ILE A 44 2.77 1.82 -14.99
C ILE A 44 1.84 2.82 -14.31
N GLU A 45 0.62 3.03 -14.82
CA GLU A 45 -0.39 3.89 -14.18
C GLU A 45 -0.68 3.43 -12.75
N GLY A 46 -0.90 2.13 -12.56
CA GLY A 46 -1.10 1.52 -11.25
C GLY A 46 0.08 1.72 -10.31
N SER A 47 1.30 1.62 -10.82
CA SER A 47 2.52 1.85 -10.02
C SER A 47 2.64 3.28 -9.53
N VAL A 48 2.44 4.28 -10.41
CA VAL A 48 2.47 5.69 -10.03
C VAL A 48 1.36 6.00 -9.03
N TYR A 49 0.17 5.48 -9.29
CA TYR A 49 -0.97 5.65 -8.38
C TYR A 49 -0.70 5.02 -7.02
N GLN A 50 -0.13 3.80 -6.98
CA GLN A 50 0.21 3.10 -5.76
C GLN A 50 1.28 3.83 -4.94
N MET A 51 2.27 4.46 -5.55
CA MET A 51 3.26 5.27 -4.83
C MET A 51 2.59 6.39 -4.03
N ILE A 52 1.66 7.13 -4.65
CA ILE A 52 0.97 8.25 -4.01
C ILE A 52 0.01 7.75 -2.93
N SER A 53 -0.80 6.75 -3.26
CA SER A 53 -1.75 6.13 -2.33
C SER A 53 -1.05 5.55 -1.11
N HIS A 54 0.03 4.79 -1.33
CA HIS A 54 0.81 4.21 -0.25
C HIS A 54 1.46 5.29 0.64
N GLY A 55 1.93 6.40 0.04
CA GLY A 55 2.44 7.54 0.79
C GLY A 55 1.42 8.08 1.80
N LEU A 56 0.16 8.26 1.38
CA LEU A 56 -0.92 8.73 2.26
C LEU A 56 -1.27 7.70 3.35
N ILE A 57 -1.43 6.43 2.97
CA ILE A 57 -1.83 5.36 3.89
C ILE A 57 -0.74 5.06 4.92
N SER A 58 0.53 4.97 4.47
CA SER A 58 1.65 4.69 5.38
C SER A 58 1.88 5.85 6.34
N ALA A 59 1.80 7.11 5.88
CA ALA A 59 1.87 8.27 6.74
C ALA A 59 0.79 8.23 7.84
N ALA A 60 -0.46 7.92 7.46
CA ALA A 60 -1.56 7.80 8.41
C ALA A 60 -1.33 6.69 9.45
N LEU A 61 -0.87 5.51 9.02
CA LEU A 61 -0.57 4.41 9.93
C LEU A 61 0.61 4.72 10.86
N PHE A 62 1.68 5.35 10.37
CA PHE A 62 2.80 5.77 11.22
C PHE A 62 2.41 6.86 12.21
N LEU A 63 1.54 7.81 11.82
CA LEU A 63 0.97 8.78 12.76
C LEU A 63 0.13 8.09 13.83
N CYS A 64 -0.68 7.10 13.47
CA CYS A 64 -1.41 6.28 14.45
C CYS A 64 -0.47 5.58 15.43
N VAL A 65 0.64 5.02 14.97
CA VAL A 65 1.67 4.46 15.87
C VAL A 65 2.23 5.51 16.79
N GLY A 66 2.55 6.71 16.28
CA GLY A 66 3.04 7.83 17.09
C GLY A 66 2.06 8.22 18.20
N VAL A 67 0.80 8.40 17.86
CA VAL A 67 -0.28 8.75 18.81
C VAL A 67 -0.36 7.78 19.98
N VAL A 68 -0.27 6.48 19.74
CA VAL A 68 -0.35 5.47 20.83
C VAL A 68 0.97 5.39 21.59
N TYR A 69 2.09 5.54 20.87
CA TYR A 69 3.42 5.55 21.47
C TYR A 69 3.62 6.72 22.45
N ASP A 70 3.16 7.92 22.11
CA ASP A 70 3.26 9.10 22.98
C ASP A 70 2.49 8.93 24.31
N ARG A 71 1.48 8.03 24.30
CA ARG A 71 0.66 7.75 25.50
C ARG A 71 1.17 6.59 26.33
N LEU A 72 1.71 5.54 25.70
CA LEU A 72 2.09 4.29 26.39
C LEU A 72 3.60 3.99 26.36
N HIS A 73 4.38 4.78 25.63
CA HIS A 73 5.83 4.63 25.45
C HIS A 73 6.26 3.21 25.07
N SER A 74 5.37 2.45 24.42
CA SER A 74 5.64 1.10 23.91
C SER A 74 5.20 0.98 22.46
N ARG A 75 5.86 0.13 21.68
CA ARG A 75 5.48 -0.22 20.30
C ARG A 75 5.11 -1.70 20.18
N MET A 76 5.21 -2.44 21.27
CA MET A 76 4.94 -3.87 21.29
C MET A 76 3.44 -4.12 21.21
N ILE A 77 3.01 -4.91 20.24
CA ILE A 77 1.59 -5.19 19.97
C ILE A 77 0.90 -5.83 21.18
N ASN A 78 1.62 -6.65 21.94
CA ASN A 78 1.08 -7.32 23.14
C ASN A 78 0.80 -6.38 24.33
N THR A 79 1.35 -5.15 24.33
CA THR A 79 1.03 -4.13 25.34
C THR A 79 -0.31 -3.44 25.10
N TYR A 80 -0.85 -3.57 23.88
CA TYR A 80 -2.13 -3.03 23.48
C TYR A 80 -3.22 -4.10 23.57
N GLY A 81 -4.46 -3.66 23.46
CA GLY A 81 -5.63 -4.53 23.40
C GLY A 81 -6.89 -3.81 23.82
N GLY A 82 -7.98 -3.98 23.06
CA GLY A 82 -9.27 -3.37 23.37
C GLY A 82 -9.29 -1.85 23.34
N LEU A 83 -8.43 -1.21 22.53
CA LEU A 83 -8.36 0.26 22.42
C LEU A 83 -9.70 0.86 22.02
N VAL A 84 -10.56 0.14 21.31
CA VAL A 84 -11.90 0.61 20.91
C VAL A 84 -12.75 1.03 22.12
N ASN A 85 -12.56 0.42 23.28
CA ASN A 85 -13.34 0.70 24.48
C ASN A 85 -12.88 1.97 25.20
N TYR A 86 -11.65 2.43 24.98
CA TYR A 86 -11.04 3.54 25.73
C TYR A 86 -10.77 4.76 24.84
N ILE A 87 -10.36 4.54 23.58
CA ILE A 87 -10.07 5.59 22.60
C ILE A 87 -10.81 5.33 21.28
N PRO A 88 -12.13 5.47 21.26
CA PRO A 88 -12.97 5.08 20.13
C PRO A 88 -12.70 5.89 18.86
N LYS A 89 -12.41 7.20 18.96
CA LYS A 89 -12.12 8.03 17.78
C LYS A 89 -10.85 7.59 17.08
N TYR A 90 -9.79 7.34 17.85
CA TYR A 90 -8.55 6.76 17.34
C TYR A 90 -8.81 5.42 16.65
N SER A 91 -9.53 4.53 17.33
CA SER A 91 -9.80 3.18 16.84
C SER A 91 -10.56 3.18 15.51
N PHE A 92 -11.51 4.09 15.35
CA PHE A 92 -12.25 4.26 14.10
C PHE A 92 -11.36 4.71 12.95
N LEU A 93 -10.50 5.72 13.17
CA LEU A 93 -9.57 6.21 12.15
C LEU A 93 -8.51 5.16 11.80
N PHE A 94 -7.96 4.48 12.81
CA PHE A 94 -7.04 3.38 12.59
C PHE A 94 -7.65 2.26 11.72
N LEU A 95 -8.92 1.92 11.97
CA LEU A 95 -9.64 0.91 11.18
C LEU A 95 -9.77 1.34 9.71
N ILE A 96 -10.09 2.61 9.43
CA ILE A 96 -10.12 3.13 8.05
C ILE A 96 -8.77 2.95 7.37
N PHE A 97 -7.67 3.32 8.04
CA PHE A 97 -6.32 3.19 7.48
C PHE A 97 -5.88 1.74 7.31
N ALA A 98 -6.23 0.88 8.24
CA ALA A 98 -5.97 -0.56 8.15
C ALA A 98 -6.73 -1.18 6.95
N LEU A 99 -7.99 -0.83 6.75
CA LEU A 99 -8.80 -1.28 5.62
C LEU A 99 -8.27 -0.71 4.29
N ALA A 100 -7.78 0.53 4.28
CA ALA A 100 -7.14 1.12 3.11
C ALA A 100 -5.81 0.43 2.76
N ALA A 101 -5.03 0.05 3.78
CA ALA A 101 -3.77 -0.65 3.60
C ALA A 101 -3.93 -2.07 3.07
N LEU A 102 -5.04 -2.74 3.37
CA LEU A 102 -5.35 -4.06 2.78
C LEU A 102 -6.03 -3.98 1.41
N GLY A 103 -6.24 -2.77 0.89
CA GLY A 103 -6.83 -2.59 -0.44
C GLY A 103 -8.36 -2.78 -0.48
N LEU A 104 -9.09 -2.25 0.51
CA LEU A 104 -10.56 -2.28 0.46
C LEU A 104 -11.07 -1.43 -0.73
N PRO A 105 -11.97 -1.97 -1.60
CA PRO A 105 -12.64 -1.17 -2.63
C PRO A 105 -13.27 0.10 -2.07
N GLY A 106 -13.06 1.24 -2.75
CA GLY A 106 -13.47 2.56 -2.26
C GLY A 106 -12.38 3.31 -1.48
N THR A 107 -11.21 2.70 -1.29
CA THR A 107 -10.01 3.37 -0.78
C THR A 107 -8.95 3.49 -1.87
N SER A 108 -8.05 4.45 -1.74
CA SER A 108 -7.01 4.68 -2.74
C SER A 108 -6.03 3.50 -2.90
N GLY A 109 -5.83 2.69 -1.85
CA GLY A 109 -4.95 1.52 -1.90
C GLY A 109 -5.39 0.44 -2.88
N PHE A 110 -6.70 0.25 -3.03
CA PHE A 110 -7.25 -0.77 -3.93
C PHE A 110 -6.88 -0.54 -5.40
N LEU A 111 -7.09 0.69 -5.89
CA LEU A 111 -6.97 0.96 -7.32
C LEU A 111 -5.54 0.76 -7.84
N GLY A 112 -4.54 1.21 -7.08
CA GLY A 112 -3.14 1.06 -7.47
C GLY A 112 -2.73 -0.40 -7.60
N GLU A 113 -3.02 -1.22 -6.60
CA GLU A 113 -2.71 -2.66 -6.62
C GLU A 113 -3.49 -3.40 -7.71
N PHE A 114 -4.78 -3.08 -7.87
CA PHE A 114 -5.62 -3.68 -8.91
C PHE A 114 -5.07 -3.43 -10.32
N LEU A 115 -4.69 -2.19 -10.63
CA LEU A 115 -4.12 -1.84 -11.95
C LEU A 115 -2.77 -2.53 -12.18
N VAL A 116 -1.93 -2.61 -11.14
CA VAL A 116 -0.65 -3.35 -11.23
C VAL A 116 -0.89 -4.82 -11.52
N LEU A 117 -1.83 -5.46 -10.83
CA LEU A 117 -2.19 -6.86 -11.07
C LEU A 117 -2.75 -7.07 -12.48
N ALA A 118 -3.61 -6.17 -12.95
CA ALA A 118 -4.14 -6.21 -14.31
C ALA A 118 -3.04 -6.08 -15.37
N GLY A 119 -2.07 -5.18 -15.16
CA GLY A 119 -0.90 -5.04 -16.02
C GLY A 119 0.02 -6.27 -15.98
N ALA A 120 0.25 -6.83 -14.79
CA ALA A 120 1.05 -8.04 -14.63
C ALA A 120 0.39 -9.26 -15.33
N PHE A 121 -0.92 -9.38 -15.23
CA PHE A 121 -1.67 -10.47 -15.89
C PHE A 121 -1.50 -10.47 -17.41
N GLN A 122 -1.43 -9.30 -18.05
CA GLN A 122 -1.21 -9.18 -19.50
C GLN A 122 0.18 -9.70 -19.93
N LYS A 123 1.16 -9.70 -19.04
CA LYS A 123 2.54 -10.12 -19.34
C LYS A 123 2.86 -11.54 -18.86
N SER A 124 2.38 -11.90 -17.67
CA SER A 124 2.66 -13.18 -17.06
C SER A 124 1.59 -13.58 -16.06
N PHE A 125 0.82 -14.59 -16.42
CA PHE A 125 -0.19 -15.18 -15.51
C PHE A 125 0.43 -15.62 -14.18
N LEU A 126 1.61 -16.25 -14.20
CA LEU A 126 2.28 -16.73 -13.00
C LEU A 126 2.69 -15.56 -12.06
N ALA A 127 3.23 -14.48 -12.64
CA ALA A 127 3.60 -13.29 -11.86
C ALA A 127 2.38 -12.65 -11.21
N ALA A 128 1.28 -12.50 -11.94
CA ALA A 128 0.03 -11.96 -11.42
C ALA A 128 -0.56 -12.85 -10.32
N MET A 129 -0.57 -14.17 -10.51
CA MET A 129 -1.07 -15.13 -9.52
C MET A 129 -0.26 -15.04 -8.21
N LEU A 130 1.07 -15.03 -8.28
CA LEU A 130 1.93 -14.91 -7.11
C LEU A 130 1.77 -13.55 -6.42
N ALA A 131 1.61 -12.47 -7.18
CA ALA A 131 1.35 -11.15 -6.62
C ALA A 131 -0.03 -11.10 -5.93
N THR A 132 -1.06 -11.70 -6.51
CA THR A 132 -2.39 -11.80 -5.89
C THR A 132 -2.35 -12.52 -4.54
N PHE A 133 -1.49 -13.54 -4.39
CA PHE A 133 -1.27 -14.17 -3.09
C PHE A 133 -0.72 -13.18 -2.05
N GLY A 134 0.08 -12.20 -2.48
CA GLY A 134 0.55 -11.11 -1.61
C GLY A 134 -0.59 -10.25 -1.05
N VAL A 135 -1.68 -10.04 -1.80
CA VAL A 135 -2.87 -9.32 -1.30
C VAL A 135 -3.50 -10.08 -0.13
N VAL A 136 -3.59 -11.41 -0.24
CA VAL A 136 -4.11 -12.28 0.84
C VAL A 136 -3.24 -12.18 2.10
N LEU A 137 -1.92 -12.20 1.92
CA LEU A 137 -0.98 -12.02 3.04
C LEU A 137 -1.09 -10.61 3.64
N GLY A 138 -1.29 -9.58 2.81
CA GLY A 138 -1.55 -8.21 3.22
C GLY A 138 -2.76 -8.10 4.12
N ALA A 139 -3.87 -8.69 3.70
CA ALA A 139 -5.07 -8.77 4.52
C ALA A 139 -4.82 -9.53 5.84
N ALA A 140 -4.08 -10.64 5.79
CA ALA A 140 -3.79 -11.46 6.97
C ALA A 140 -3.04 -10.66 8.04
N TYR A 141 -1.89 -10.03 7.73
CA TYR A 141 -1.12 -9.30 8.75
C TYR A 141 -1.85 -8.03 9.24
N MET A 142 -2.59 -7.34 8.37
CA MET A 142 -3.26 -6.10 8.76
C MET A 142 -4.49 -6.36 9.62
N LEU A 143 -5.30 -7.37 9.30
CA LEU A 143 -6.42 -7.80 10.14
C LEU A 143 -5.93 -8.41 11.46
N TRP A 144 -4.81 -9.14 11.43
CA TRP A 144 -4.19 -9.67 12.64
C TRP A 144 -3.70 -8.56 13.57
N LEU A 145 -3.08 -7.51 13.03
CA LEU A 145 -2.69 -6.32 13.79
C LEU A 145 -3.93 -5.63 14.39
N THR A 146 -4.93 -5.35 13.58
CA THR A 146 -6.17 -4.68 13.98
C THR A 146 -6.89 -5.46 15.08
N LYS A 147 -7.00 -6.79 14.94
CA LYS A 147 -7.58 -7.66 15.95
C LYS A 147 -6.86 -7.55 17.29
N ARG A 148 -5.52 -7.59 17.29
CA ARG A 148 -4.74 -7.55 18.53
C ARG A 148 -4.76 -6.18 19.21
N VAL A 149 -4.66 -5.10 18.43
CA VAL A 149 -4.54 -3.73 18.96
C VAL A 149 -5.91 -3.13 19.31
N ILE A 150 -6.85 -3.20 18.38
CA ILE A 150 -8.14 -2.51 18.51
C ILE A 150 -9.17 -3.35 19.27
N PHE A 151 -9.32 -4.64 18.93
CA PHE A 151 -10.36 -5.52 19.44
C PHE A 151 -9.87 -6.55 20.47
N GLY A 152 -8.58 -6.59 20.76
CA GLY A 152 -7.99 -7.55 21.70
C GLY A 152 -8.45 -7.35 23.15
N VAL A 153 -8.05 -8.29 24.01
CA VAL A 153 -8.30 -8.18 25.45
C VAL A 153 -7.32 -7.19 26.08
N THR A 154 -7.83 -6.30 26.92
CA THR A 154 -7.00 -5.31 27.61
C THR A 154 -6.33 -5.95 28.82
N ASN A 155 -5.03 -6.23 28.72
CA ASN A 155 -4.22 -6.78 29.81
C ASN A 155 -3.46 -5.72 30.60
N ASN A 156 -3.35 -4.49 30.06
CA ASN A 156 -2.58 -3.40 30.64
C ASN A 156 -3.51 -2.38 31.30
N SER A 157 -3.33 -2.15 32.61
CA SER A 157 -4.13 -1.16 33.37
C SER A 157 -3.90 0.29 32.92
N GLU A 158 -2.75 0.60 32.34
CA GLU A 158 -2.43 1.95 31.84
C GLU A 158 -3.35 2.36 30.68
N ILE A 159 -3.81 1.42 29.86
CA ILE A 159 -4.75 1.69 28.75
C ILE A 159 -6.05 2.32 29.25
N LYS A 160 -6.49 1.95 30.45
CA LYS A 160 -7.75 2.47 31.05
C LYS A 160 -7.65 3.97 31.41
N LYS A 161 -6.42 4.51 31.50
CA LYS A 161 -6.18 5.91 31.88
C LYS A 161 -5.89 6.84 30.69
N ILE A 162 -5.82 6.27 29.49
CA ILE A 162 -5.46 7.02 28.29
C ILE A 162 -6.61 7.92 27.85
N ASN A 163 -6.31 9.17 27.52
CA ASN A 163 -7.23 10.08 26.85
C ASN A 163 -7.25 9.83 25.33
N ASP A 164 -8.43 9.99 24.73
CA ASP A 164 -8.58 9.90 23.26
C ASP A 164 -7.80 11.01 22.54
N ILE A 165 -7.80 10.96 21.21
CA ILE A 165 -7.03 11.87 20.36
C ILE A 165 -7.41 13.34 20.55
N ASN A 166 -6.39 14.20 20.57
CA ASN A 166 -6.50 15.64 20.68
C ASN A 166 -7.03 16.27 19.37
N LYS A 167 -7.53 17.52 19.44
CA LYS A 167 -8.04 18.23 18.25
C LYS A 167 -7.04 18.28 17.09
N SER A 168 -5.76 18.52 17.36
CA SER A 168 -4.70 18.56 16.32
C SER A 168 -4.48 17.19 15.68
N GLU A 169 -4.47 16.12 16.49
CA GLU A 169 -4.34 14.74 16.01
C GLU A 169 -5.55 14.34 15.16
N VAL A 170 -6.77 14.72 15.59
CA VAL A 170 -8.00 14.51 14.83
C VAL A 170 -7.91 15.18 13.46
N VAL A 171 -7.53 16.46 13.41
CA VAL A 171 -7.44 17.20 12.14
C VAL A 171 -6.45 16.53 11.18
N MET A 172 -5.25 16.15 11.66
CA MET A 172 -4.25 15.47 10.82
C MET A 172 -4.77 14.14 10.28
N LEU A 173 -5.31 13.28 11.15
CA LEU A 173 -5.76 11.95 10.74
C LEU A 173 -7.02 12.02 9.86
N VAL A 174 -7.98 12.91 10.15
CA VAL A 174 -9.19 13.09 9.32
C VAL A 174 -8.83 13.64 7.94
N THR A 175 -7.85 14.55 7.85
CA THR A 175 -7.39 15.05 6.54
C THR A 175 -6.81 13.91 5.69
N LEU A 176 -6.00 13.04 6.27
CA LEU A 176 -5.46 11.89 5.54
C LEU A 176 -6.57 10.90 5.16
N ALA A 177 -7.51 10.61 6.07
CA ALA A 177 -8.65 9.76 5.79
C ALA A 177 -9.50 10.31 4.64
N PHE A 178 -9.72 11.63 4.62
CA PHE A 178 -10.43 12.30 3.53
C PHE A 178 -9.75 12.06 2.17
N PHE A 179 -8.44 12.29 2.06
CA PHE A 179 -7.73 12.09 0.79
C PHE A 179 -7.69 10.62 0.36
N ILE A 180 -7.53 9.69 1.30
CA ILE A 180 -7.54 8.25 1.03
C ILE A 180 -8.89 7.82 0.45
N LEU A 181 -10.00 8.29 1.02
CA LEU A 181 -11.34 7.99 0.53
C LEU A 181 -11.64 8.77 -0.75
N PHE A 182 -11.29 10.05 -0.82
CA PHE A 182 -11.52 10.89 -2.00
C PHE A 182 -10.87 10.29 -3.24
N PHE A 183 -9.58 9.96 -3.18
CA PHE A 183 -8.91 9.32 -4.31
C PHE A 183 -9.39 7.87 -4.53
N GLY A 184 -9.90 7.19 -3.51
CA GLY A 184 -10.52 5.88 -3.67
C GLY A 184 -11.81 5.88 -4.48
N PHE A 185 -12.66 6.90 -4.29
CA PHE A 185 -13.93 7.05 -5.02
C PHE A 185 -13.78 7.84 -6.32
N TYR A 186 -12.87 8.82 -6.35
CA TYR A 186 -12.67 9.71 -7.49
C TYR A 186 -11.18 9.78 -7.89
N PRO A 187 -10.66 8.74 -8.55
CA PRO A 187 -9.24 8.65 -8.91
C PRO A 187 -8.84 9.53 -10.11
N LEU A 188 -9.81 9.96 -10.94
CA LEU A 188 -9.56 10.66 -12.22
C LEU A 188 -8.63 11.85 -12.09
N PRO A 189 -8.82 12.81 -11.15
CA PRO A 189 -7.95 13.98 -11.06
C PRO A 189 -6.48 13.62 -10.87
N LEU A 190 -6.21 12.54 -10.12
CA LEU A 190 -4.85 12.07 -9.90
C LEU A 190 -4.30 11.36 -11.14
N MET A 191 -5.09 10.50 -11.78
CA MET A 191 -4.66 9.74 -12.96
C MET A 191 -4.39 10.65 -14.17
N GLU A 192 -5.18 11.68 -14.39
CA GLU A 192 -5.00 12.64 -15.49
C GLU A 192 -3.66 13.39 -15.41
N THR A 193 -3.13 13.62 -14.21
CA THR A 193 -1.86 14.35 -14.04
C THR A 193 -0.66 13.61 -14.64
N PHE A 194 -0.67 12.27 -14.68
CA PHE A 194 0.44 11.49 -15.19
C PHE A 194 0.14 10.67 -16.46
N ASN A 195 -1.12 10.66 -16.92
CA ASN A 195 -1.55 9.87 -18.07
C ASN A 195 -0.77 10.24 -19.35
N VAL A 196 -0.55 11.52 -19.62
CA VAL A 196 0.22 12.00 -20.78
C VAL A 196 1.66 11.47 -20.74
N SER A 197 2.32 11.55 -19.58
CA SER A 197 3.70 11.09 -19.39
C SER A 197 3.80 9.56 -19.54
N VAL A 198 2.84 8.81 -19.00
CA VAL A 198 2.79 7.35 -19.13
C VAL A 198 2.57 6.92 -20.58
N ASN A 199 1.64 7.57 -21.29
CA ASN A 199 1.41 7.26 -22.70
C ASN A 199 2.66 7.55 -23.55
N SER A 200 3.35 8.66 -23.32
CA SER A 200 4.60 9.00 -24.01
C SER A 200 5.70 7.96 -23.72
N LEU A 201 5.84 7.53 -22.46
CA LEU A 201 6.82 6.51 -22.07
C LEU A 201 6.56 5.19 -22.80
N ILE A 202 5.33 4.74 -22.86
CA ILE A 202 4.95 3.48 -23.54
C ILE A 202 5.18 3.57 -25.03
N SER A 203 4.75 4.67 -25.68
CA SER A 203 4.99 4.89 -27.12
C SER A 203 6.48 4.87 -27.47
N ASN A 204 7.31 5.52 -26.65
CA ASN A 204 8.77 5.50 -26.86
C ASN A 204 9.36 4.10 -26.67
N TYR A 205 8.88 3.34 -25.68
CA TYR A 205 9.31 1.98 -25.44
C TYR A 205 8.94 1.05 -26.63
N GLU A 206 7.70 1.12 -27.13
CA GLU A 206 7.24 0.35 -28.26
C GLU A 206 8.03 0.69 -29.55
N THR A 207 8.28 1.96 -29.79
CA THR A 207 9.11 2.42 -30.91
C THR A 207 10.54 1.87 -30.81
N ALA A 208 11.14 1.93 -29.62
CA ALA A 208 12.50 1.39 -29.41
C ALA A 208 12.55 -0.13 -29.61
N LEU A 209 11.51 -0.85 -29.21
CA LEU A 209 11.39 -2.29 -29.45
C LEU A 209 11.33 -2.62 -30.95
N ILE A 210 10.49 -1.90 -31.70
CA ILE A 210 10.36 -2.10 -33.15
C ILE A 210 11.70 -1.85 -33.84
N LEU A 211 12.37 -0.75 -33.51
CA LEU A 211 13.69 -0.42 -34.08
C LEU A 211 14.75 -1.49 -33.73
N SER A 212 14.76 -2.00 -32.52
CA SER A 212 15.69 -3.07 -32.12
C SER A 212 15.44 -4.38 -32.90
N LEU A 213 14.18 -4.72 -33.15
CA LEU A 213 13.80 -5.92 -33.92
C LEU A 213 14.18 -5.78 -35.40
N ILE A 214 14.04 -4.58 -35.98
CA ILE A 214 14.48 -4.32 -37.37
C ILE A 214 15.99 -4.51 -37.50
N HIS A 215 16.78 -4.00 -36.54
CA HIS A 215 18.24 -4.19 -36.55
C HIS A 215 18.69 -5.65 -36.38
N ILE A 216 17.89 -6.47 -35.70
CA ILE A 216 18.19 -7.91 -35.55
C ILE A 216 17.77 -8.69 -36.80
N SER A 217 16.65 -8.32 -37.43
CA SER A 217 16.11 -9.02 -38.61
C SER A 217 16.80 -8.61 -39.92
N GLU A 218 17.37 -7.42 -40.01
CA GLU A 218 18.19 -6.96 -41.15
C GLU A 218 19.63 -6.70 -40.65
N PRO A 219 20.47 -7.76 -40.53
CA PRO A 219 21.89 -7.54 -40.34
C PRO A 219 22.40 -6.76 -41.55
N THR A 220 22.94 -5.56 -41.30
CA THR A 220 23.53 -4.66 -42.27
C THR A 220 24.03 -5.40 -43.49
N ARG A 221 23.37 -5.23 -44.64
CA ARG A 221 24.01 -5.49 -45.93
C ARG A 221 25.22 -4.54 -45.98
N LEU A 222 26.38 -5.06 -45.63
CA LEU A 222 27.65 -4.44 -46.00
C LEU A 222 27.59 -4.35 -47.52
N SER A 223 27.34 -3.14 -48.03
CA SER A 223 27.56 -2.83 -49.44
C SER A 223 29.04 -3.00 -49.68
N VAL A 224 29.39 -4.05 -50.42
CA VAL A 224 30.70 -4.23 -51.05
C VAL A 224 30.85 -3.14 -52.11
#